data_1e666d59e41ddb9cfb48b187675dc3eb
#
_entry.id   1e666d59e41ddb9cfb48b187675dc3eb
#
_cell.length_a   1.000
_cell.length_b   1.000
_cell.length_c   1.000
_cell.angle_alpha   90.00
_cell.angle_beta   90.00
_cell.angle_gamma   90.00
#
_symmetry.space_group_name_H-M   'P 1'
#
loop_
_entity.id
_entity.type
_entity.pdbx_description
1 polymer ?
#
loop_
_entity_poly.entity_id
_entity_poly.type
_entity_poly.pdbx_seq_one_letter_code
_entity_poly.pdbx_strand_id
1 'polypeptide(L)'
;MKIAPSLSRRGFGKVLAAAPWILRAQPAPARARIKIDTERVIGDIDPKIYGNFIEHLGRCIEGGIFDEGSPLSDSDGFRRDVLDAAKKLNVTLLRWPGGNFSSNYNWTDGIGPRDQRPRRLEMAWGTVEDNRFGTHEFMQYIEKLGAEPYFCTNLGVGSWQQAQQWVEYCNSSEDTAMTRLRKQNGRAQPWKVTYWGLGNEMDGPWQMGHRSADDYGKFALEAAKLMKWTDPGIKLIAAGSSNFGPNADWTGWNRTVLEHLKHHVDYLSLHMYVGNRGNDFGDFMASSVELDSRIKTAAGIIDKSADGYRLVSR
;
A
#
# COMPACT_ATOMS: atom_id res chain seq x y z
N MET A 1 -16.56 -1.25 71.07
CA MET A 1 -17.51 -1.59 70.00
C MET A 1 -18.47 -0.43 69.90
N LYS A 2 -18.25 0.51 68.92
CA LYS A 2 -19.10 1.66 68.72
C LYS A 2 -20.08 1.35 67.61
N ILE A 3 -21.35 1.33 67.91
CA ILE A 3 -22.47 1.08 67.00
C ILE A 3 -22.65 2.30 66.09
N ALA A 4 -22.65 2.10 64.79
CA ALA A 4 -22.94 3.16 63.82
C ALA A 4 -24.41 3.59 63.90
N PRO A 5 -24.74 4.87 63.72
CA PRO A 5 -26.11 5.34 63.81
C PRO A 5 -26.91 4.87 62.56
N SER A 6 -28.10 4.30 62.83
CA SER A 6 -29.05 3.91 61.78
C SER A 6 -29.64 5.15 61.09
N LEU A 7 -29.56 5.19 59.80
CA LEU A 7 -30.20 6.20 58.95
C LEU A 7 -31.72 6.11 59.09
N SER A 8 -32.36 7.18 59.60
CA SER A 8 -33.82 7.27 59.74
C SER A 8 -34.49 7.34 58.33
N ARG A 9 -35.72 6.83 58.20
CA ARG A 9 -36.53 6.90 56.97
C ARG A 9 -36.64 8.31 56.37
N ARG A 10 -36.50 9.38 57.20
CA ARG A 10 -36.42 10.75 56.69
C ARG A 10 -35.11 11.15 56.07
N GLY A 11 -34.00 10.49 56.42
CA GLY A 11 -32.69 10.66 55.77
C GLY A 11 -32.62 10.04 54.40
N PHE A 12 -33.29 8.89 54.22
CA PHE A 12 -33.34 8.21 52.93
C PHE A 12 -34.13 8.99 51.87
N GLY A 13 -35.23 9.67 52.25
CA GLY A 13 -36.00 10.52 51.34
C GLY A 13 -35.24 11.75 50.86
N LYS A 14 -34.31 12.29 51.65
CA LYS A 14 -33.48 13.44 51.27
C LYS A 14 -32.36 13.06 50.31
N VAL A 15 -31.85 11.82 50.37
CA VAL A 15 -30.84 11.30 49.42
C VAL A 15 -31.49 10.98 48.07
N LEU A 16 -32.74 10.50 48.07
CA LEU A 16 -33.49 10.23 46.83
C LEU A 16 -33.98 11.50 46.14
N ALA A 17 -34.20 12.60 46.86
CA ALA A 17 -34.59 13.88 46.26
C ALA A 17 -33.40 14.63 45.60
N ALA A 18 -32.16 14.28 45.95
CA ALA A 18 -30.95 14.82 45.31
C ALA A 18 -30.49 14.01 44.09
N ALA A 19 -31.02 12.81 43.90
CA ALA A 19 -30.65 11.92 42.79
C ALA A 19 -31.05 12.41 41.38
N PRO A 20 -32.12 13.18 41.15
CA PRO A 20 -32.46 13.67 39.81
C PRO A 20 -31.50 14.71 39.24
N TRP A 21 -30.64 15.33 40.06
CA TRP A 21 -29.73 16.39 39.62
C TRP A 21 -28.36 15.85 39.12
N ILE A 22 -28.15 14.53 39.15
CA ILE A 22 -26.98 13.88 38.56
C ILE A 22 -27.30 13.31 37.14
N LEU A 23 -28.39 13.70 36.54
CA LEU A 23 -28.53 13.59 35.11
C LEU A 23 -27.48 14.52 34.50
N ARG A 24 -26.30 13.95 34.17
CA ARG A 24 -25.28 14.62 33.37
C ARG A 24 -26.00 15.20 32.16
N ALA A 25 -26.07 16.51 32.08
CA ALA A 25 -26.42 17.17 30.85
C ALA A 25 -25.44 16.59 29.79
N GLN A 26 -25.96 15.86 28.84
CA GLN A 26 -25.13 15.46 27.71
C GLN A 26 -24.56 16.77 27.15
N PRO A 27 -23.24 16.85 26.97
CA PRO A 27 -22.67 18.03 26.35
C PRO A 27 -23.42 18.26 25.03
N ALA A 28 -23.87 19.47 24.81
CA ALA A 28 -24.51 19.84 23.56
C ALA A 28 -23.56 19.40 22.40
N PRO A 29 -24.10 18.80 21.32
CA PRO A 29 -23.26 18.33 20.24
C PRO A 29 -22.37 19.48 19.77
N ALA A 30 -21.07 19.24 19.76
CA ALA A 30 -20.08 20.21 19.29
C ALA A 30 -20.45 20.62 17.87
N ARG A 31 -20.68 21.91 17.63
CA ARG A 31 -20.94 22.42 16.28
C ARG A 31 -19.60 22.68 15.61
N ALA A 32 -19.30 21.94 14.57
CA ALA A 32 -18.20 22.23 13.68
C ALA A 32 -18.67 23.14 12.52
N ARG A 33 -17.84 24.07 12.11
CA ARG A 33 -18.05 24.90 10.92
C ARG A 33 -16.93 24.64 9.93
N ILE A 34 -17.30 24.17 8.74
CA ILE A 34 -16.38 24.01 7.62
C ILE A 34 -16.62 25.20 6.67
N LYS A 35 -15.56 25.94 6.33
CA LYS A 35 -15.59 26.99 5.32
C LYS A 35 -14.79 26.49 4.10
N ILE A 36 -15.43 26.40 2.96
CA ILE A 36 -14.79 26.09 1.68
C ILE A 36 -14.73 27.39 0.89
N ASP A 37 -13.53 27.77 0.46
CA ASP A 37 -13.29 28.95 -0.37
C ASP A 37 -12.96 28.45 -1.79
N THR A 38 -13.95 28.47 -2.65
CA THR A 38 -13.85 28.00 -4.04
C THR A 38 -13.09 28.96 -4.96
N GLU A 39 -12.86 30.19 -4.54
CA GLU A 39 -12.08 31.18 -5.29
C GLU A 39 -10.58 31.06 -5.01
N ARG A 40 -10.22 30.39 -3.92
CA ARG A 40 -8.83 30.15 -3.52
C ARG A 40 -8.38 28.74 -3.92
N VAL A 41 -8.03 28.57 -5.18
CA VAL A 41 -7.41 27.33 -5.68
C VAL A 41 -5.95 27.30 -5.24
N ILE A 42 -5.53 26.21 -4.55
CA ILE A 42 -4.16 26.01 -4.07
C ILE A 42 -3.38 24.97 -4.90
N GLY A 43 -4.05 24.23 -5.78
CA GLY A 43 -3.43 23.25 -6.68
C GLY A 43 -4.44 22.28 -7.23
N ASP A 44 -3.97 21.46 -8.17
CA ASP A 44 -4.74 20.34 -8.73
C ASP A 44 -4.53 19.10 -7.86
N ILE A 45 -5.56 18.27 -7.76
CA ILE A 45 -5.48 16.97 -7.07
C ILE A 45 -5.06 15.91 -8.09
N ASP A 46 -3.89 15.31 -7.92
CA ASP A 46 -3.49 14.17 -8.74
C ASP A 46 -4.44 12.98 -8.45
N PRO A 47 -5.15 12.45 -9.46
CA PRO A 47 -6.09 11.34 -9.26
C PRO A 47 -5.47 10.11 -8.60
N LYS A 48 -4.16 9.94 -8.68
CA LYS A 48 -3.46 8.80 -8.05
C LYS A 48 -3.57 8.75 -6.53
N ILE A 49 -3.97 9.85 -5.86
CA ILE A 49 -4.28 9.81 -4.42
C ILE A 49 -5.47 8.91 -4.08
N TYR A 50 -6.32 8.61 -5.07
CA TYR A 50 -7.43 7.65 -4.95
C TYR A 50 -7.01 6.23 -5.33
N GLY A 51 -5.71 5.99 -5.46
CA GLY A 51 -5.14 4.68 -5.65
C GLY A 51 -5.39 3.78 -4.44
N ASN A 52 -5.45 2.49 -4.72
CA ASN A 52 -5.64 1.45 -3.71
C ASN A 52 -4.56 0.38 -3.86
N PHE A 53 -4.58 -0.59 -2.95
CA PHE A 53 -3.67 -1.70 -3.06
C PHE A 53 -4.33 -3.01 -2.63
N ILE A 54 -3.91 -4.10 -3.26
CA ILE A 54 -4.34 -5.46 -2.97
C ILE A 54 -3.14 -6.35 -2.74
N GLU A 55 -3.31 -7.35 -1.88
CA GLU A 55 -2.28 -8.28 -1.49
C GLU A 55 -2.84 -9.69 -1.39
N HIS A 56 -2.02 -10.71 -1.67
CA HIS A 56 -2.32 -12.10 -1.37
C HIS A 56 -2.33 -12.31 0.15
N LEU A 57 -3.37 -11.81 0.79
CA LEU A 57 -3.58 -11.78 2.24
C LEU A 57 -5.05 -12.11 2.56
N GLY A 58 -5.29 -13.19 3.28
CA GLY A 58 -6.63 -13.58 3.68
C GLY A 58 -7.55 -13.74 2.48
N ARG A 59 -8.63 -12.96 2.42
CA ARG A 59 -9.59 -12.96 1.32
C ARG A 59 -9.53 -11.68 0.48
N CYS A 60 -8.39 -11.02 0.42
CA CYS A 60 -8.30 -9.81 -0.40
C CYS A 60 -8.34 -10.15 -1.90
N ILE A 61 -7.63 -11.20 -2.32
CA ILE A 61 -7.59 -11.67 -3.71
C ILE A 61 -8.41 -12.95 -3.84
N GLU A 62 -7.91 -14.10 -3.40
CA GLU A 62 -8.62 -15.39 -3.46
C GLU A 62 -9.83 -15.38 -2.52
N GLY A 63 -11.02 -15.68 -3.08
CA GLY A 63 -12.30 -15.58 -2.36
C GLY A 63 -12.76 -14.14 -2.08
N GLY A 64 -12.02 -13.15 -2.60
CA GLY A 64 -12.32 -11.72 -2.58
C GLY A 64 -12.60 -11.19 -3.98
N ILE A 65 -11.64 -10.48 -4.59
CA ILE A 65 -11.77 -9.95 -5.95
C ILE A 65 -11.79 -11.07 -7.01
N PHE A 66 -11.15 -12.19 -6.73
CA PHE A 66 -11.02 -13.36 -7.58
C PHE A 66 -11.54 -14.62 -6.85
N ASP A 67 -12.53 -15.28 -7.42
CA ASP A 67 -13.16 -16.48 -6.83
C ASP A 67 -13.84 -17.30 -7.94
N GLU A 68 -13.08 -18.21 -8.57
CA GLU A 68 -13.53 -19.00 -9.74
C GLU A 68 -14.74 -19.88 -9.45
N GLY A 69 -14.97 -20.26 -8.19
CA GLY A 69 -16.10 -21.10 -7.78
C GLY A 69 -17.38 -20.34 -7.40
N SER A 70 -17.34 -19.02 -7.36
CA SER A 70 -18.45 -18.20 -6.89
C SER A 70 -19.50 -17.97 -7.98
N PRO A 71 -20.81 -18.10 -7.69
CA PRO A 71 -21.88 -17.72 -8.62
C PRO A 71 -21.92 -16.19 -8.87
N LEU A 72 -21.22 -15.39 -8.05
CA LEU A 72 -21.10 -13.95 -8.21
C LEU A 72 -19.94 -13.56 -9.13
N SER A 73 -19.11 -14.51 -9.53
CA SER A 73 -17.99 -14.26 -10.43
C SER A 73 -18.42 -14.28 -11.90
N ASP A 74 -17.65 -13.60 -12.73
CA ASP A 74 -17.76 -13.71 -14.18
C ASP A 74 -17.03 -15.00 -14.69
N SER A 75 -17.02 -15.20 -16.01
CA SER A 75 -16.38 -16.36 -16.64
C SER A 75 -14.85 -16.41 -16.43
N ASP A 76 -14.23 -15.28 -16.12
CA ASP A 76 -12.78 -15.18 -15.89
C ASP A 76 -12.41 -15.41 -14.42
N GLY A 77 -13.42 -15.48 -13.51
CA GLY A 77 -13.24 -15.70 -12.07
C GLY A 77 -13.29 -14.42 -11.22
N PHE A 78 -13.60 -13.27 -11.80
CA PHE A 78 -13.66 -12.01 -11.05
C PHE A 78 -15.03 -11.79 -10.43
N ARG A 79 -15.06 -11.48 -9.15
CA ARG A 79 -16.27 -11.14 -8.40
C ARG A 79 -16.88 -9.83 -8.91
N ARG A 80 -18.04 -9.92 -9.58
CA ARG A 80 -18.75 -8.77 -10.16
C ARG A 80 -19.17 -7.76 -9.12
N ASP A 81 -19.68 -8.21 -7.98
CA ASP A 81 -20.10 -7.35 -6.87
C ASP A 81 -18.94 -6.56 -6.26
N VAL A 82 -17.76 -7.18 -6.12
CA VAL A 82 -16.53 -6.52 -5.63
C VAL A 82 -15.99 -5.53 -6.67
N LEU A 83 -15.97 -5.93 -7.95
CA LEU A 83 -15.54 -5.04 -9.04
C LEU A 83 -16.44 -3.80 -9.14
N ASP A 84 -17.76 -3.97 -9.02
CA ASP A 84 -18.71 -2.85 -9.03
C ASP A 84 -18.54 -1.92 -7.83
N ALA A 85 -18.22 -2.47 -6.65
CA ALA A 85 -17.89 -1.68 -5.47
C ALA A 85 -16.58 -0.88 -5.66
N ALA A 86 -15.54 -1.52 -6.21
CA ALA A 86 -14.27 -0.86 -6.51
C ALA A 86 -14.42 0.25 -7.57
N LYS A 87 -15.25 0.05 -8.59
CA LYS A 87 -15.60 1.10 -9.56
C LYS A 87 -16.28 2.30 -8.91
N LYS A 88 -17.20 2.05 -7.95
CA LYS A 88 -17.88 3.13 -7.21
C LYS A 88 -16.93 3.93 -6.32
N LEU A 89 -15.84 3.32 -5.86
CA LEU A 89 -14.76 4.00 -5.13
C LEU A 89 -13.88 4.85 -6.05
N ASN A 90 -14.06 4.75 -7.37
CA ASN A 90 -13.25 5.45 -8.37
C ASN A 90 -11.75 5.18 -8.18
N VAL A 91 -11.39 3.89 -8.06
CA VAL A 91 -9.99 3.47 -7.94
C VAL A 91 -9.24 3.82 -9.22
N THR A 92 -8.24 4.68 -9.11
CA THR A 92 -7.51 5.24 -10.26
C THR A 92 -6.20 4.52 -10.52
N LEU A 93 -5.62 3.92 -9.49
CA LEU A 93 -4.38 3.16 -9.54
C LEU A 93 -4.50 1.99 -8.56
N LEU A 94 -4.02 0.82 -8.94
CA LEU A 94 -4.05 -0.36 -8.07
C LEU A 94 -2.66 -1.00 -7.97
N ARG A 95 -2.16 -1.11 -6.74
CA ARG A 95 -0.87 -1.74 -6.44
C ARG A 95 -1.05 -3.23 -6.13
N TRP A 96 -0.18 -4.07 -6.71
CA TRP A 96 -0.12 -5.52 -6.55
C TRP A 96 1.34 -6.01 -6.69
N PRO A 97 1.78 -7.17 -6.19
CA PRO A 97 1.04 -8.27 -5.57
C PRO A 97 0.85 -8.12 -4.06
N GLY A 98 1.34 -7.04 -3.48
CA GLY A 98 1.12 -6.81 -2.07
C GLY A 98 2.18 -5.95 -1.40
N GLY A 99 2.10 -5.98 -0.10
CA GLY A 99 3.05 -5.56 0.91
C GLY A 99 4.07 -6.67 1.17
N ASN A 100 3.94 -7.35 2.33
CA ASN A 100 4.90 -8.38 2.76
C ASN A 100 4.99 -9.56 1.80
N PHE A 101 3.89 -9.93 1.17
CA PHE A 101 3.85 -10.98 0.15
C PHE A 101 4.84 -10.72 -0.99
N SER A 102 4.99 -9.48 -1.45
CA SER A 102 5.86 -9.14 -2.58
C SER A 102 7.31 -9.55 -2.37
N SER A 103 7.78 -9.58 -1.13
CA SER A 103 9.19 -9.87 -0.79
C SER A 103 9.61 -11.33 -0.95
N ASN A 104 8.65 -12.25 -1.15
CA ASN A 104 8.92 -13.66 -1.44
C ASN A 104 8.27 -14.14 -2.75
N TYR A 105 7.55 -13.27 -3.44
CA TYR A 105 6.82 -13.64 -4.64
C TYR A 105 7.72 -13.83 -5.85
N ASN A 106 7.66 -15.01 -6.46
CA ASN A 106 8.25 -15.26 -7.77
C ASN A 106 7.17 -15.08 -8.84
N TRP A 107 7.17 -13.97 -9.56
CA TRP A 107 6.15 -13.64 -10.53
C TRP A 107 6.01 -14.66 -11.67
N THR A 108 7.06 -15.44 -11.97
CA THR A 108 7.00 -16.49 -12.99
C THR A 108 6.15 -17.68 -12.58
N ASP A 109 5.90 -17.86 -11.28
CA ASP A 109 4.97 -18.89 -10.78
C ASP A 109 3.50 -18.54 -11.09
N GLY A 110 3.19 -17.24 -11.23
CA GLY A 110 1.85 -16.72 -11.51
C GLY A 110 1.54 -16.48 -12.99
N ILE A 111 2.25 -17.13 -13.93
CA ILE A 111 2.00 -17.04 -15.37
C ILE A 111 1.81 -18.40 -16.01
N GLY A 112 1.28 -18.45 -17.23
CA GLY A 112 0.94 -19.70 -17.92
C GLY A 112 -0.41 -20.29 -17.49
N PRO A 113 -0.73 -21.54 -17.90
CA PRO A 113 -1.98 -22.19 -17.56
C PRO A 113 -2.17 -22.34 -16.04
N ARG A 114 -3.30 -21.87 -15.50
CA ARG A 114 -3.56 -21.80 -14.05
C ARG A 114 -3.44 -23.13 -13.33
N ASP A 115 -3.84 -24.22 -13.95
CA ASP A 115 -3.81 -25.58 -13.42
C ASP A 115 -2.40 -26.20 -13.38
N GLN A 116 -1.43 -25.58 -14.07
CA GLN A 116 -0.04 -26.01 -14.09
C GLN A 116 0.87 -25.15 -13.20
N ARG A 117 0.33 -24.09 -12.61
CA ARG A 117 1.11 -23.18 -11.73
C ARG A 117 1.47 -23.89 -10.42
N PRO A 118 2.70 -23.68 -9.92
CA PRO A 118 3.14 -24.34 -8.70
C PRO A 118 2.41 -23.79 -7.47
N ARG A 119 2.13 -24.68 -6.54
CA ARG A 119 1.70 -24.28 -5.19
C ARG A 119 2.95 -24.02 -4.33
N ARG A 120 2.98 -22.89 -3.64
CA ARG A 120 4.09 -22.47 -2.81
C ARG A 120 3.65 -22.23 -1.37
N LEU A 121 4.55 -22.53 -0.43
CA LEU A 121 4.38 -22.03 0.94
C LEU A 121 4.60 -20.50 0.93
N GLU A 122 3.57 -19.78 1.31
CA GLU A 122 3.63 -18.33 1.42
C GLU A 122 4.09 -17.95 2.83
N MET A 123 5.22 -17.25 2.92
CA MET A 123 5.96 -17.06 4.16
C MET A 123 5.51 -15.83 4.95
N ALA A 124 4.88 -14.85 4.30
CA ALA A 124 4.46 -13.63 4.98
C ALA A 124 3.22 -13.88 5.88
N TRP A 125 2.28 -14.68 5.38
CA TRP A 125 0.98 -14.91 6.04
C TRP A 125 0.76 -16.38 6.45
N GLY A 126 1.73 -17.26 6.17
CA GLY A 126 1.69 -18.66 6.59
C GLY A 126 0.62 -19.49 5.91
N THR A 127 0.34 -19.21 4.66
CA THR A 127 -0.67 -19.91 3.84
C THR A 127 -0.01 -20.71 2.71
N VAL A 128 -0.81 -21.37 1.89
CA VAL A 128 -0.36 -21.97 0.63
C VAL A 128 -0.92 -21.14 -0.51
N GLU A 129 -0.02 -20.51 -1.26
CA GLU A 129 -0.35 -19.79 -2.48
C GLU A 129 -0.41 -20.76 -3.65
N ASP A 130 -1.49 -20.76 -4.39
CA ASP A 130 -1.68 -21.62 -5.56
C ASP A 130 -1.37 -20.90 -6.89
N ASN A 131 -1.03 -19.62 -6.83
CA ASN A 131 -0.64 -18.78 -7.95
C ASN A 131 -1.71 -18.65 -9.07
N ARG A 132 -2.98 -18.93 -8.76
CA ARG A 132 -4.04 -18.85 -9.77
C ARG A 132 -4.35 -17.42 -10.20
N PHE A 133 -4.07 -16.47 -9.33
CA PHE A 133 -4.09 -15.04 -9.64
C PHE A 133 -2.66 -14.52 -9.80
N GLY A 134 -2.28 -14.14 -11.01
CA GLY A 134 -0.95 -13.65 -11.32
C GLY A 134 -0.98 -12.44 -12.25
N THR A 135 0.10 -12.22 -13.00
CA THR A 135 0.27 -11.03 -13.85
C THR A 135 -0.89 -10.85 -14.84
N HIS A 136 -1.33 -11.92 -15.50
CA HIS A 136 -2.41 -11.85 -16.49
C HIS A 136 -3.76 -11.52 -15.86
N GLU A 137 -4.08 -12.18 -14.76
CA GLU A 137 -5.32 -11.96 -14.01
C GLU A 137 -5.36 -10.56 -13.44
N PHE A 138 -4.25 -10.09 -12.86
CA PHE A 138 -4.15 -8.71 -12.38
C PHE A 138 -4.38 -7.69 -13.51
N MET A 139 -3.75 -7.86 -14.65
CA MET A 139 -3.93 -6.96 -15.79
C MET A 139 -5.34 -7.00 -16.37
N GLN A 140 -5.99 -8.18 -16.40
CA GLN A 140 -7.41 -8.29 -16.76
C GLN A 140 -8.31 -7.56 -15.77
N TYR A 141 -8.02 -7.67 -14.47
CA TYR A 141 -8.76 -6.93 -13.44
C TYR A 141 -8.58 -5.42 -13.60
N ILE A 142 -7.38 -4.94 -13.86
CA ILE A 142 -7.06 -3.54 -14.15
C ILE A 142 -7.86 -3.04 -15.35
N GLU A 143 -7.89 -3.79 -16.46
CA GLU A 143 -8.67 -3.44 -17.67
C GLU A 143 -10.18 -3.34 -17.35
N LYS A 144 -10.72 -4.27 -16.55
CA LYS A 144 -12.13 -4.25 -16.10
C LYS A 144 -12.44 -3.09 -15.15
N LEU A 145 -11.49 -2.74 -14.28
CA LEU A 145 -11.64 -1.66 -13.29
C LEU A 145 -11.49 -0.27 -13.92
N GLY A 146 -10.65 -0.16 -14.95
CA GLY A 146 -10.29 1.12 -15.58
C GLY A 146 -9.24 1.90 -14.79
N ALA A 147 -8.38 1.20 -14.04
CA ALA A 147 -7.32 1.77 -13.23
C ALA A 147 -5.94 1.62 -13.88
N GLU A 148 -4.92 2.33 -13.37
CA GLU A 148 -3.54 2.12 -13.74
C GLU A 148 -2.90 1.01 -12.88
N PRO A 149 -2.08 0.11 -13.46
CA PRO A 149 -1.36 -0.90 -12.69
C PRO A 149 -0.12 -0.32 -12.02
N TYR A 150 0.12 -0.76 -10.78
CA TYR A 150 1.37 -0.53 -10.06
C TYR A 150 1.90 -1.87 -9.53
N PHE A 151 3.01 -2.32 -10.07
CA PHE A 151 3.65 -3.58 -9.67
C PHE A 151 4.71 -3.34 -8.60
N CYS A 152 4.69 -4.13 -7.53
CA CYS A 152 5.73 -4.14 -6.50
C CYS A 152 6.67 -5.33 -6.74
N THR A 153 7.93 -5.07 -7.11
CA THR A 153 8.91 -6.12 -7.39
C THR A 153 9.46 -6.75 -6.11
N ASN A 154 9.88 -8.02 -6.20
CA ASN A 154 10.51 -8.73 -5.10
C ASN A 154 11.97 -8.29 -4.94
N LEU A 155 12.25 -7.31 -4.08
CA LEU A 155 13.61 -6.97 -3.65
C LEU A 155 13.95 -7.52 -2.26
N GLY A 156 13.10 -8.36 -1.69
CA GLY A 156 13.38 -9.10 -0.46
C GLY A 156 14.34 -10.25 -0.73
N VAL A 157 13.82 -11.37 -1.27
CA VAL A 157 14.59 -12.57 -1.59
C VAL A 157 14.83 -12.73 -3.09
N GLY A 158 14.24 -11.89 -3.93
CA GLY A 158 14.38 -11.90 -5.38
C GLY A 158 15.70 -11.31 -5.88
N SER A 159 15.85 -11.29 -7.19
CA SER A 159 17.04 -10.78 -7.87
C SER A 159 16.72 -9.58 -8.76
N TRP A 160 17.73 -8.79 -9.09
CA TRP A 160 17.65 -7.70 -10.07
C TRP A 160 17.15 -8.19 -11.41
N GLN A 161 17.59 -9.38 -11.82
CA GLN A 161 17.19 -10.00 -13.09
C GLN A 161 15.71 -10.35 -13.10
N GLN A 162 15.16 -10.86 -11.99
CA GLN A 162 13.72 -11.14 -11.92
C GLN A 162 12.88 -9.86 -12.05
N ALA A 163 13.30 -8.76 -11.44
CA ALA A 163 12.64 -7.46 -11.57
C ALA A 163 12.71 -6.95 -13.02
N GLN A 164 13.89 -7.02 -13.65
CA GLN A 164 14.10 -6.65 -15.05
C GLN A 164 13.25 -7.49 -15.99
N GLN A 165 13.27 -8.82 -15.83
CA GLN A 165 12.50 -9.75 -16.68
C GLN A 165 10.99 -9.52 -16.57
N TRP A 166 10.49 -9.06 -15.41
CA TRP A 166 9.08 -8.76 -15.27
C TRP A 166 8.70 -7.50 -16.06
N VAL A 167 9.54 -6.45 -16.03
CA VAL A 167 9.38 -5.28 -16.92
C VAL A 167 9.42 -5.70 -18.39
N GLU A 168 10.40 -6.51 -18.79
CA GLU A 168 10.54 -7.00 -20.15
C GLU A 168 9.31 -7.81 -20.59
N TYR A 169 8.84 -8.71 -19.74
CA TYR A 169 7.63 -9.50 -19.98
C TYR A 169 6.40 -8.62 -20.22
N CYS A 170 6.22 -7.58 -19.40
CA CYS A 170 5.05 -6.71 -19.49
C CYS A 170 5.15 -5.67 -20.63
N ASN A 171 6.33 -5.12 -20.88
CA ASN A 171 6.45 -3.87 -21.63
C ASN A 171 7.19 -3.99 -22.96
N SER A 172 8.07 -4.98 -23.14
CA SER A 172 8.86 -5.07 -24.36
C SER A 172 8.04 -5.54 -25.57
N SER A 173 8.35 -4.98 -26.74
CA SER A 173 7.85 -5.43 -28.05
C SER A 173 8.91 -6.25 -28.83
N GLU A 174 10.16 -6.24 -28.36
CA GLU A 174 11.27 -6.92 -29.01
C GLU A 174 11.08 -8.46 -29.01
N ASP A 175 11.73 -9.19 -29.93
CA ASP A 175 11.63 -10.63 -29.97
C ASP A 175 12.63 -11.29 -29.02
N THR A 176 12.22 -11.42 -27.76
CA THR A 176 13.03 -11.98 -26.66
C THR A 176 12.37 -13.20 -26.04
N ALA A 177 13.08 -13.89 -25.16
CA ALA A 177 12.52 -15.03 -24.42
C ALA A 177 11.27 -14.62 -23.60
N MET A 178 11.30 -13.45 -22.94
CA MET A 178 10.20 -12.99 -22.10
C MET A 178 8.98 -12.59 -22.94
N THR A 179 9.18 -11.95 -24.08
CA THR A 179 8.07 -11.56 -24.96
C THR A 179 7.45 -12.76 -25.68
N ARG A 180 8.27 -13.76 -26.05
CA ARG A 180 7.76 -15.04 -26.59
C ARG A 180 6.93 -15.77 -25.52
N LEU A 181 7.40 -15.81 -24.28
CA LEU A 181 6.67 -16.40 -23.17
C LEU A 181 5.33 -15.69 -22.91
N ARG A 182 5.31 -14.34 -22.94
CA ARG A 182 4.04 -13.57 -22.85
C ARG A 182 3.07 -13.94 -23.97
N LYS A 183 3.57 -14.06 -25.22
CA LYS A 183 2.75 -14.45 -26.37
C LYS A 183 2.21 -15.87 -26.22
N GLN A 184 3.04 -16.82 -25.78
CA GLN A 184 2.62 -18.19 -25.47
C GLN A 184 1.54 -18.25 -24.40
N ASN A 185 1.59 -17.34 -23.42
CA ASN A 185 0.61 -17.19 -22.37
C ASN A 185 -0.63 -16.38 -22.79
N GLY A 186 -0.83 -16.14 -24.10
CA GLY A 186 -2.05 -15.55 -24.65
C GLY A 186 -2.04 -14.03 -24.83
N ARG A 187 -0.94 -13.33 -24.50
CA ARG A 187 -0.87 -11.87 -24.67
C ARG A 187 0.17 -11.47 -25.72
N ALA A 188 -0.30 -11.14 -26.90
CA ALA A 188 0.58 -10.75 -28.03
C ALA A 188 1.20 -9.36 -27.81
N GLN A 189 0.40 -8.38 -27.42
CA GLN A 189 0.83 -6.99 -27.24
C GLN A 189 1.30 -6.70 -25.80
N PRO A 190 2.30 -5.82 -25.63
CA PRO A 190 2.69 -5.36 -24.29
C PRO A 190 1.58 -4.60 -23.60
N TRP A 191 1.57 -4.63 -22.26
CA TRP A 191 0.64 -3.83 -21.45
C TRP A 191 1.10 -2.39 -21.23
N LYS A 192 2.42 -2.14 -21.33
CA LYS A 192 3.02 -0.82 -21.07
C LYS A 192 2.78 -0.33 -19.64
N VAL A 193 3.05 -1.19 -18.67
CA VAL A 193 2.94 -0.88 -17.24
C VAL A 193 3.91 0.25 -16.87
N THR A 194 3.38 1.32 -16.30
CA THR A 194 4.15 2.53 -15.99
C THR A 194 4.81 2.46 -14.61
N TYR A 195 4.10 2.02 -13.56
CA TYR A 195 4.54 2.15 -12.16
C TYR A 195 5.10 0.86 -11.61
N TRP A 196 6.35 0.95 -11.04
CA TRP A 196 7.07 -0.20 -10.51
C TRP A 196 7.74 0.14 -9.18
N GLY A 197 7.40 -0.60 -8.13
CA GLY A 197 8.01 -0.47 -6.81
C GLY A 197 9.27 -1.30 -6.68
N LEU A 198 10.27 -0.73 -6.07
CA LEU A 198 11.55 -1.37 -5.75
C LEU A 198 11.47 -2.02 -4.35
N GLY A 199 10.64 -3.05 -4.22
CA GLY A 199 10.39 -3.74 -2.95
C GLY A 199 9.33 -3.06 -2.08
N ASN A 200 9.10 -3.65 -0.90
CA ASN A 200 8.13 -3.22 0.10
C ASN A 200 8.77 -3.16 1.48
N GLU A 201 8.62 -2.04 2.20
CA GLU A 201 8.98 -1.88 3.63
C GLU A 201 10.37 -2.42 4.00
N MET A 202 11.36 -2.16 3.13
CA MET A 202 12.69 -2.74 3.25
C MET A 202 13.47 -2.29 4.50
N ASP A 203 12.97 -1.27 5.20
CA ASP A 203 13.46 -0.76 6.49
C ASP A 203 12.85 -1.50 7.70
N GLY A 204 11.82 -2.32 7.48
CA GLY A 204 11.08 -2.98 8.54
C GLY A 204 11.70 -4.33 8.94
N PRO A 205 12.03 -4.58 10.22
CA PRO A 205 12.58 -5.87 10.66
C PRO A 205 11.58 -7.04 10.54
N TRP A 206 10.30 -6.76 10.31
CA TRP A 206 9.27 -7.74 10.02
C TRP A 206 9.28 -8.21 8.56
N GLN A 207 9.99 -7.49 7.67
CA GLN A 207 9.99 -7.75 6.24
C GLN A 207 11.05 -8.78 5.87
N MET A 208 10.68 -9.78 5.07
CA MET A 208 11.64 -10.72 4.51
C MET A 208 12.67 -9.99 3.65
N GLY A 209 13.95 -10.26 3.92
CA GLY A 209 15.05 -9.61 3.20
C GLY A 209 15.23 -8.14 3.53
N HIS A 210 14.71 -7.64 4.69
CA HIS A 210 14.97 -6.28 5.13
C HIS A 210 16.47 -6.00 5.19
N ARG A 211 16.85 -4.73 5.01
CA ARG A 211 18.24 -4.32 4.86
C ARG A 211 18.51 -3.05 5.66
N SER A 212 19.79 -2.74 5.82
CA SER A 212 20.18 -1.37 6.14
C SER A 212 19.85 -0.43 4.99
N ALA A 213 19.73 0.87 5.24
CA ALA A 213 19.45 1.86 4.20
C ALA A 213 20.50 1.85 3.08
N ASP A 214 21.78 1.69 3.44
CA ASP A 214 22.89 1.62 2.49
C ASP A 214 22.83 0.34 1.64
N ASP A 215 22.60 -0.83 2.26
CA ASP A 215 22.49 -2.09 1.53
C ASP A 215 21.26 -2.12 0.60
N TYR A 216 20.13 -1.59 1.08
CA TYR A 216 18.94 -1.46 0.24
C TYR A 216 19.21 -0.51 -0.94
N GLY A 217 19.79 0.66 -0.68
CA GLY A 217 20.10 1.65 -1.71
C GLY A 217 20.98 1.07 -2.81
N LYS A 218 22.05 0.37 -2.45
CA LYS A 218 22.96 -0.31 -3.41
C LYS A 218 22.23 -1.40 -4.20
N PHE A 219 21.45 -2.23 -3.53
CA PHE A 219 20.73 -3.33 -4.17
C PHE A 219 19.64 -2.82 -5.13
N ALA A 220 18.85 -1.84 -4.69
CA ALA A 220 17.78 -1.24 -5.47
C ALA A 220 18.31 -0.43 -6.67
N LEU A 221 19.50 0.17 -6.55
CA LEU A 221 20.16 0.88 -7.65
C LEU A 221 20.42 -0.05 -8.84
N GLU A 222 20.92 -1.25 -8.58
CA GLU A 222 21.19 -2.21 -9.67
C GLU A 222 19.88 -2.69 -10.33
N ALA A 223 18.84 -2.94 -9.53
CA ALA A 223 17.51 -3.25 -10.07
C ALA A 223 16.96 -2.08 -10.92
N ALA A 224 17.04 -0.85 -10.40
CA ALA A 224 16.57 0.35 -11.08
C ALA A 224 17.24 0.57 -12.44
N LYS A 225 18.56 0.40 -12.51
CA LYS A 225 19.32 0.49 -13.77
C LYS A 225 18.82 -0.53 -14.79
N LEU A 226 18.73 -1.80 -14.41
CA LEU A 226 18.30 -2.86 -15.32
C LEU A 226 16.86 -2.64 -15.78
N MET A 227 15.95 -2.25 -14.89
CA MET A 227 14.56 -1.98 -15.23
C MET A 227 14.42 -0.78 -16.18
N LYS A 228 15.12 0.34 -15.90
CA LYS A 228 15.14 1.54 -16.76
C LYS A 228 15.82 1.32 -18.10
N TRP A 229 16.84 0.47 -18.18
CA TRP A 229 17.45 0.09 -19.46
C TRP A 229 16.54 -0.80 -20.29
N THR A 230 15.66 -1.56 -19.67
CA THR A 230 14.65 -2.38 -20.36
C THR A 230 13.50 -1.50 -20.89
N ASP A 231 13.03 -0.55 -20.11
CA ASP A 231 12.02 0.42 -20.52
C ASP A 231 12.28 1.77 -19.82
N PRO A 232 12.87 2.76 -20.50
CA PRO A 232 13.13 4.10 -19.93
C PRO A 232 11.88 4.87 -19.54
N GLY A 233 10.72 4.49 -20.09
CA GLY A 233 9.44 5.17 -19.85
C GLY A 233 8.79 4.83 -18.50
N ILE A 234 9.23 3.78 -17.81
CA ILE A 234 8.64 3.38 -16.53
C ILE A 234 8.96 4.39 -15.42
N LYS A 235 8.09 4.41 -14.41
CA LYS A 235 8.23 5.20 -13.20
C LYS A 235 8.58 4.29 -12.04
N LEU A 236 9.70 4.55 -11.38
CA LEU A 236 10.19 3.75 -10.27
C LEU A 236 9.88 4.41 -8.92
N ILE A 237 9.41 3.59 -8.00
CA ILE A 237 9.08 3.99 -6.63
C ILE A 237 10.07 3.31 -5.68
N ALA A 238 10.94 4.09 -5.03
CA ALA A 238 11.80 3.58 -3.96
C ALA A 238 11.00 3.26 -2.71
N ALA A 239 11.36 2.18 -2.00
CA ALA A 239 10.81 1.91 -0.68
C ALA A 239 11.41 2.91 0.33
N GLY A 240 10.66 3.96 0.61
CA GLY A 240 10.94 4.87 1.70
C GLY A 240 10.56 4.26 3.05
N SER A 241 10.54 5.07 4.09
CA SER A 241 10.36 4.57 5.44
C SER A 241 8.95 4.05 5.71
N SER A 242 8.90 2.92 6.39
CA SER A 242 7.71 2.28 6.95
C SER A 242 7.83 2.07 8.47
N ASN A 243 9.06 2.09 8.99
CA ASN A 243 9.35 1.92 10.40
C ASN A 243 9.47 3.29 11.09
N PHE A 244 8.51 3.61 11.93
CA PHE A 244 8.47 4.81 12.75
C PHE A 244 8.53 4.49 14.26
N GLY A 245 9.07 3.33 14.60
CA GLY A 245 9.27 2.94 16.00
C GLY A 245 10.23 3.87 16.74
N PRO A 246 10.28 3.79 18.09
CA PRO A 246 11.07 4.73 18.91
C PRO A 246 12.57 4.76 18.59
N ASN A 247 13.09 3.67 18.04
CA ASN A 247 14.52 3.53 17.71
C ASN A 247 14.77 3.57 16.19
N ALA A 248 13.76 3.92 15.39
CA ALA A 248 13.91 3.97 13.94
C ALA A 248 14.39 5.35 13.50
N ASP A 249 15.45 5.38 12.72
CA ASP A 249 15.89 6.61 12.01
C ASP A 249 15.28 6.67 10.62
N TRP A 250 13.96 6.95 10.58
CA TRP A 250 13.23 7.03 9.33
C TRP A 250 13.70 8.15 8.40
N THR A 251 14.24 9.25 8.96
CA THR A 251 14.79 10.36 8.16
C THR A 251 16.14 10.01 7.57
N GLY A 252 16.99 9.32 8.34
CA GLY A 252 18.26 8.79 7.86
C GLY A 252 18.07 7.73 6.79
N TRP A 253 17.06 6.83 6.97
CA TRP A 253 16.68 5.86 5.94
C TRP A 253 16.40 6.55 4.61
N ASN A 254 15.44 7.48 4.58
CA ASN A 254 15.04 8.16 3.36
C ASN A 254 16.20 8.94 2.70
N ARG A 255 17.03 9.58 3.52
CA ARG A 255 18.18 10.32 3.01
C ARG A 255 19.21 9.40 2.35
N THR A 256 19.62 8.33 3.03
CA THR A 256 20.59 7.37 2.51
C THR A 256 20.08 6.65 1.26
N VAL A 257 18.83 6.25 1.25
CA VAL A 257 18.20 5.62 0.08
C VAL A 257 18.22 6.57 -1.12
N LEU A 258 17.88 7.84 -0.93
CA LEU A 258 17.91 8.83 -2.01
C LEU A 258 19.32 9.20 -2.46
N GLU A 259 20.34 9.12 -1.61
CA GLU A 259 21.75 9.28 -2.04
C GLU A 259 22.11 8.27 -3.14
N HIS A 260 21.63 7.04 -3.03
CA HIS A 260 21.84 6.01 -4.05
C HIS A 260 20.91 6.14 -5.26
N LEU A 261 19.63 6.49 -5.04
CA LEU A 261 18.57 6.28 -6.03
C LEU A 261 18.09 7.55 -6.72
N LYS A 262 18.43 8.75 -6.27
CA LYS A 262 17.87 10.03 -6.72
C LYS A 262 17.84 10.26 -8.24
N HIS A 263 18.74 9.64 -8.99
CA HIS A 263 18.80 9.76 -10.45
C HIS A 263 18.05 8.66 -11.20
N HIS A 264 17.46 7.70 -10.48
CA HIS A 264 16.86 6.51 -11.07
C HIS A 264 15.39 6.32 -10.67
N VAL A 265 14.93 6.98 -9.60
CA VAL A 265 13.56 6.86 -9.11
C VAL A 265 12.76 8.13 -9.32
N ASP A 266 11.47 7.96 -9.50
CA ASP A 266 10.51 9.05 -9.71
C ASP A 266 9.74 9.37 -8.43
N TYR A 267 9.61 8.40 -7.52
CA TYR A 267 8.83 8.51 -6.28
C TYR A 267 9.54 7.85 -5.10
N LEU A 268 9.21 8.32 -3.90
CA LEU A 268 9.57 7.71 -2.62
C LEU A 268 8.29 7.35 -1.87
N SER A 269 8.11 6.08 -1.49
CA SER A 269 6.95 5.67 -0.70
C SER A 269 7.13 5.99 0.78
N LEU A 270 6.02 6.25 1.46
CA LEU A 270 5.94 6.31 2.93
C LEU A 270 4.76 5.44 3.35
N HIS A 271 4.97 4.59 4.35
CA HIS A 271 3.91 3.77 4.90
C HIS A 271 3.65 4.17 6.34
N MET A 272 2.42 4.46 6.69
CA MET A 272 2.04 4.81 8.05
C MET A 272 0.73 4.15 8.43
N TYR A 273 0.74 3.45 9.55
CA TYR A 273 -0.47 2.90 10.17
C TYR A 273 -0.86 3.76 11.37
N VAL A 274 -2.13 4.10 11.45
CA VAL A 274 -2.70 4.87 12.55
C VAL A 274 -3.76 4.03 13.23
N GLY A 275 -3.68 3.93 14.56
CA GLY A 275 -4.64 3.19 15.35
C GLY A 275 -5.01 3.93 16.64
N ASN A 276 -6.25 3.80 17.07
CA ASN A 276 -6.75 4.36 18.33
C ASN A 276 -6.40 3.45 19.52
N ARG A 277 -5.10 3.25 19.78
CA ARG A 277 -4.63 2.36 20.85
C ARG A 277 -4.93 2.88 22.26
N GLY A 278 -4.98 4.20 22.42
CA GLY A 278 -5.30 4.86 23.68
C GLY A 278 -6.80 5.01 23.94
N ASN A 279 -7.63 4.59 22.99
CA ASN A 279 -9.08 4.84 22.99
C ASN A 279 -9.42 6.33 23.23
N ASP A 280 -8.55 7.22 22.76
CA ASP A 280 -8.76 8.65 22.73
C ASP A 280 -9.14 9.10 21.33
N PHE A 281 -10.38 9.53 21.19
CA PHE A 281 -10.92 9.96 19.88
C PHE A 281 -10.24 11.25 19.39
N GLY A 282 -9.91 12.18 20.30
CA GLY A 282 -9.26 13.44 19.96
C GLY A 282 -7.87 13.20 19.36
N ASP A 283 -7.05 12.42 20.03
CA ASP A 283 -5.71 12.04 19.55
C ASP A 283 -5.77 11.27 18.25
N PHE A 284 -6.71 10.33 18.13
CA PHE A 284 -6.89 9.58 16.89
C PHE A 284 -7.25 10.49 15.71
N MET A 285 -8.18 11.43 15.90
CA MET A 285 -8.56 12.39 14.85
C MET A 285 -7.44 13.37 14.52
N ALA A 286 -6.55 13.69 15.48
CA ALA A 286 -5.40 14.55 15.29
C ALA A 286 -4.22 13.87 14.57
N SER A 287 -4.25 12.56 14.36
CA SER A 287 -3.16 11.80 13.72
C SER A 287 -2.79 12.26 12.31
N SER A 288 -3.71 12.92 11.59
CA SER A 288 -3.45 13.55 10.31
C SER A 288 -2.38 14.64 10.37
N VAL A 289 -2.21 15.30 11.53
CA VAL A 289 -1.16 16.32 11.75
C VAL A 289 0.22 15.70 11.68
N GLU A 290 0.39 14.50 12.25
CA GLU A 290 1.66 13.78 12.17
C GLU A 290 1.95 13.30 10.75
N LEU A 291 0.95 12.80 10.04
CA LEU A 291 1.09 12.41 8.63
C LEU A 291 1.53 13.59 7.78
N ASP A 292 0.90 14.76 7.91
CA ASP A 292 1.27 15.99 7.21
C ASP A 292 2.71 16.41 7.52
N SER A 293 3.12 16.32 8.79
CA SER A 293 4.49 16.62 9.20
C SER A 293 5.52 15.67 8.55
N ARG A 294 5.22 14.37 8.49
CA ARG A 294 6.10 13.38 7.86
C ARG A 294 6.21 13.57 6.36
N ILE A 295 5.10 13.86 5.69
CA ILE A 295 5.10 14.19 4.25
C ILE A 295 5.97 15.43 3.98
N LYS A 296 5.81 16.50 4.75
CA LYS A 296 6.63 17.73 4.62
C LYS A 296 8.11 17.47 4.87
N THR A 297 8.42 16.65 5.87
CA THR A 297 9.82 16.28 6.16
C THR A 297 10.42 15.46 5.03
N ALA A 298 9.71 14.47 4.51
CA ALA A 298 10.15 13.67 3.37
C ALA A 298 10.32 14.53 2.11
N ALA A 299 9.41 15.46 1.83
CA ALA A 299 9.54 16.42 0.73
C ALA A 299 10.82 17.29 0.88
N GLY A 300 11.11 17.77 2.08
CA GLY A 300 12.35 18.51 2.35
C GLY A 300 13.63 17.67 2.20
N ILE A 301 13.57 16.36 2.46
CA ILE A 301 14.69 15.44 2.20
C ILE A 301 14.87 15.26 0.68
N ILE A 302 13.78 15.09 -0.06
CA ILE A 302 13.77 14.96 -1.52
C ILE A 302 14.36 16.21 -2.16
N ASP A 303 13.92 17.40 -1.77
CA ASP A 303 14.39 18.68 -2.30
C ASP A 303 15.90 18.86 -2.08
N LYS A 304 16.41 18.50 -0.90
CA LYS A 304 17.85 18.57 -0.61
C LYS A 304 18.68 17.53 -1.35
N SER A 305 18.12 16.34 -1.58
CA SER A 305 18.80 15.28 -2.34
C SER A 305 18.83 15.58 -3.84
N ALA A 306 17.94 16.44 -4.28
CA ALA A 306 17.72 16.80 -5.68
C ALA A 306 18.47 18.07 -6.10
N ASP A 307 19.75 18.27 -5.73
CA ASP A 307 20.53 19.39 -6.29
C ASP A 307 20.40 19.41 -7.83
N GLY A 308 19.28 19.97 -8.33
CA GLY A 308 18.93 20.11 -9.73
C GLY A 308 17.73 19.30 -10.25
N TYR A 309 17.06 18.46 -9.46
CA TYR A 309 15.86 17.71 -9.88
C TYR A 309 14.67 18.04 -8.99
N ARG A 310 13.68 18.73 -9.54
CA ARG A 310 12.35 18.84 -8.93
C ARG A 310 11.64 17.49 -9.04
N LEU A 311 11.69 16.70 -7.98
CA LEU A 311 10.68 15.65 -7.78
C LEU A 311 9.36 16.35 -7.45
N VAL A 312 8.48 16.41 -8.41
CA VAL A 312 7.16 17.03 -8.25
C VAL A 312 6.29 16.04 -7.49
N SER A 313 6.34 16.09 -6.16
CA SER A 313 5.20 15.74 -5.33
C SER A 313 4.65 17.04 -4.76
N ARG A 314 3.75 17.67 -5.47
CA ARG A 314 2.85 18.67 -4.90
C ARG A 314 1.48 18.07 -4.74
#